data_2094e55ececd5fd7996468564f388eb6
#
_entry.id   2094e55ececd5fd7996468564f388eb6
#
_cell.length_a   1.000
_cell.length_b   1.000
_cell.length_c   1.000
_cell.angle_alpha   90.00
_cell.angle_beta   90.00
_cell.angle_gamma   90.00
#
_symmetry.space_group_name_H-M   'P 1'
#
loop_
_entity.id
_entity.type
_entity.pdbx_description
1 polymer ?
#
loop_
_entity_poly.entity_id
_entity_poly.type
_entity_poly.pdbx_seq_one_letter_code
_entity_poly.pdbx_strand_id
1 'polypeptide(L)'
;VLNVAQAIQIICYEMRMATVESMEKTVDTEATMQVTDEENMHWDEPLVNNGQMEQFYPHMEKMLADIEFLDPENPRLLPLRLRRLFGRIQLDRMEYHLLRGIFTRVQALNNGTWKKSKSKENQTDA
;
A
#
# COMPACT_ATOMS: atom_id res chain seq x y z
N VAL A 1 -41.27 -18.12 -3.76
CA VAL A 1 -39.93 -18.05 -4.36
C VAL A 1 -39.52 -16.59 -4.46
N LEU A 2 -38.45 -16.20 -3.80
CA LEU A 2 -37.86 -14.85 -3.91
C LEU A 2 -37.27 -14.69 -5.32
N ASN A 3 -37.68 -13.64 -6.04
CA ASN A 3 -37.01 -13.30 -7.29
C ASN A 3 -35.71 -12.49 -6.99
N VAL A 4 -34.82 -12.35 -7.98
CA VAL A 4 -33.53 -11.69 -7.84
C VAL A 4 -33.69 -10.23 -7.40
N ALA A 5 -34.70 -9.53 -7.88
CA ALA A 5 -34.93 -8.12 -7.49
C ALA A 5 -35.29 -7.99 -6.00
N GLN A 6 -36.11 -8.89 -5.48
CA GLN A 6 -36.44 -8.94 -4.05
C GLN A 6 -35.23 -9.31 -3.19
N ALA A 7 -34.41 -10.25 -3.63
CA ALA A 7 -33.18 -10.63 -2.95
C ALA A 7 -32.20 -9.46 -2.86
N ILE A 8 -31.99 -8.74 -3.97
CA ILE A 8 -31.14 -7.54 -4.01
C ILE A 8 -31.68 -6.47 -3.07
N GLN A 9 -32.97 -6.26 -3.05
CA GLN A 9 -33.61 -5.26 -2.19
C GLN A 9 -33.41 -5.56 -0.70
N ILE A 10 -33.51 -6.82 -0.29
CA ILE A 10 -33.24 -7.26 1.07
C ILE A 10 -31.77 -7.06 1.43
N ILE A 11 -30.84 -7.44 0.57
CA ILE A 11 -29.40 -7.26 0.80
C ILE A 11 -29.06 -5.78 0.94
N CYS A 12 -29.58 -4.91 0.05
CA CYS A 12 -29.35 -3.47 0.16
C CYS A 12 -29.93 -2.87 1.44
N TYR A 13 -31.07 -3.35 1.89
CA TYR A 13 -31.68 -2.92 3.16
C TYR A 13 -30.80 -3.33 4.34
N GLU A 14 -30.36 -4.57 4.42
CA GLU A 14 -29.50 -5.07 5.48
C GLU A 14 -28.17 -4.33 5.53
N MET A 15 -27.54 -4.09 4.37
CA MET A 15 -26.31 -3.29 4.29
C MET A 15 -26.52 -1.87 4.80
N ARG A 16 -27.63 -1.22 4.45
CA ARG A 16 -27.97 0.11 4.94
C ARG A 16 -28.18 0.11 6.46
N MET A 17 -28.91 -0.87 6.99
CA MET A 17 -29.16 -0.97 8.43
C MET A 17 -27.86 -1.18 9.22
N ALA A 18 -26.98 -2.05 8.74
CA ALA A 18 -25.67 -2.25 9.34
C ALA A 18 -24.80 -0.97 9.35
N THR A 19 -24.89 -0.17 8.28
CA THR A 19 -24.18 1.11 8.19
C THR A 19 -24.75 2.14 9.17
N VAL A 20 -26.06 2.25 9.27
CA VAL A 20 -26.72 3.17 10.22
C VAL A 20 -26.38 2.78 11.66
N GLU A 21 -26.48 1.49 12.00
CA GLU A 21 -26.15 1.00 13.34
C GLU A 21 -24.68 1.25 13.70
N SER A 22 -23.75 1.13 12.74
CA SER A 22 -22.34 1.46 12.98
C SER A 22 -22.12 2.96 13.17
N MET A 23 -22.89 3.81 12.48
CA MET A 23 -22.83 5.27 12.67
C MET A 23 -23.41 5.70 14.02
N GLU A 24 -24.51 5.10 14.47
CA GLU A 24 -25.07 5.40 15.80
C GLU A 24 -24.13 5.01 16.93
N LYS A 25 -23.45 3.85 16.80
CA LYS A 25 -22.44 3.42 17.78
C LYS A 25 -21.22 4.35 17.84
N THR A 26 -20.90 5.08 16.78
CA THR A 26 -19.80 6.06 16.80
C THR A 26 -20.16 7.36 17.49
N VAL A 27 -21.44 7.73 17.53
CA VAL A 27 -21.91 8.96 18.21
C VAL A 27 -21.92 8.79 19.72
N ASP A 28 -22.21 7.60 20.24
CA ASP A 28 -22.22 7.33 21.68
C ASP A 28 -20.83 7.04 22.28
N THR A 29 -19.81 6.89 21.44
CA THR A 29 -18.46 6.49 21.88
C THR A 29 -17.51 7.67 22.11
N GLU A 30 -17.92 8.91 21.89
CA GLU A 30 -17.08 10.08 22.25
C GLU A 30 -16.90 10.26 23.77
N ALA A 31 -17.62 9.52 24.60
CA ALA A 31 -17.57 9.67 26.06
C ALA A 31 -16.76 8.61 26.81
N THR A 32 -16.28 7.53 26.15
CA THR A 32 -15.57 6.47 26.89
C THR A 32 -14.55 5.77 25.99
N MET A 33 -13.51 6.46 25.57
CA MET A 33 -12.32 5.82 25.00
C MET A 33 -11.12 6.00 25.92
N GLN A 34 -11.11 5.25 26.99
CA GLN A 34 -9.88 4.70 27.53
C GLN A 34 -9.77 3.27 27.00
N VAL A 35 -9.34 3.14 25.76
CA VAL A 35 -8.93 1.86 25.19
C VAL A 35 -7.46 1.68 25.54
N THR A 36 -7.20 0.59 26.23
CA THR A 36 -5.87 0.09 26.56
C THR A 36 -4.97 0.01 25.35
N ASP A 37 -3.82 0.66 25.44
CA ASP A 37 -2.84 0.97 24.39
C ASP A 37 -2.06 -0.24 23.82
N GLU A 38 -2.55 -1.46 23.89
CA GLU A 38 -1.72 -2.62 23.54
C GLU A 38 -2.09 -3.36 22.24
N GLU A 39 -3.18 -3.01 21.54
CA GLU A 39 -3.59 -3.70 20.30
C GLU A 39 -3.85 -2.79 19.09
N ASN A 40 -3.75 -1.50 19.21
CA ASN A 40 -3.78 -0.61 18.06
C ASN A 40 -2.35 -0.46 17.54
N MET A 41 -2.06 -1.15 16.45
CA MET A 41 -0.97 -0.76 15.57
C MET A 41 -1.32 0.64 15.05
N HIS A 42 -0.95 1.65 15.85
CA HIS A 42 -1.16 3.06 15.52
C HIS A 42 -0.28 3.33 14.30
N TRP A 43 -0.89 3.48 13.16
CA TRP A 43 -0.18 3.92 11.96
C TRP A 43 0.31 5.34 12.22
N ASP A 44 1.60 5.50 12.38
CA ASP A 44 2.24 6.79 12.63
C ASP A 44 2.05 7.77 11.47
N GLU A 45 1.79 7.24 10.28
CA GLU A 45 1.63 7.99 9.04
C GLU A 45 0.33 7.62 8.30
N PRO A 46 -0.28 8.57 7.58
CA PRO A 46 -1.48 8.29 6.82
C PRO A 46 -1.25 7.26 5.71
N LEU A 47 -2.26 6.44 5.47
CA LEU A 47 -2.24 5.47 4.38
C LEU A 47 -2.16 6.17 3.02
N VAL A 48 -1.50 5.54 2.06
CA VAL A 48 -1.44 6.02 0.69
C VAL A 48 -2.80 5.92 0.00
N ASN A 49 -3.13 6.92 -0.80
CA ASN A 49 -4.36 6.94 -1.57
C ASN A 49 -4.21 6.17 -2.91
N ASN A 50 -5.34 5.94 -3.58
CA ASN A 50 -5.35 5.23 -4.86
C ASN A 50 -4.50 5.91 -5.94
N GLY A 51 -4.47 7.25 -5.99
CA GLY A 51 -3.65 7.99 -6.95
C GLY A 51 -2.16 7.75 -6.76
N GLN A 52 -1.71 7.63 -5.52
CA GLN A 52 -0.32 7.26 -5.20
C GLN A 52 -0.02 5.82 -5.60
N MET A 53 -0.95 4.90 -5.36
CA MET A 53 -0.78 3.50 -5.78
C MET A 53 -0.73 3.35 -7.31
N GLU A 54 -1.51 4.13 -8.06
CA GLU A 54 -1.44 4.15 -9.53
C GLU A 54 -0.11 4.70 -10.08
N GLN A 55 0.65 5.44 -9.29
CA GLN A 55 2.04 5.83 -9.62
C GLN A 55 3.06 4.79 -9.15
N PHE A 56 2.73 4.03 -8.12
CA PHE A 56 3.59 3.00 -7.57
C PHE A 56 3.78 1.82 -8.51
N TYR A 57 2.68 1.32 -9.08
CA TYR A 57 2.71 0.14 -9.96
C TYR A 57 3.56 0.31 -11.22
N PRO A 58 3.44 1.39 -12.00
CA PRO A 58 4.31 1.60 -13.16
C PRO A 58 5.79 1.73 -12.79
N HIS A 59 6.11 2.35 -11.66
CA HIS A 59 7.50 2.44 -11.19
C HIS A 59 8.07 1.07 -10.83
N MET A 60 7.30 0.25 -10.14
CA MET A 60 7.67 -1.13 -9.81
C MET A 60 7.84 -1.98 -11.08
N GLU A 61 6.88 -1.94 -11.99
CA GLU A 61 6.92 -2.70 -13.24
C GLU A 61 8.13 -2.30 -14.09
N LYS A 62 8.44 -1.00 -14.18
CA LYS A 62 9.62 -0.50 -14.87
C LYS A 62 10.90 -1.00 -14.22
N MET A 63 11.01 -0.95 -12.90
CA MET A 63 12.19 -1.46 -12.19
C MET A 63 12.38 -2.97 -12.46
N LEU A 64 11.28 -3.74 -12.43
CA LEU A 64 11.35 -5.19 -12.71
C LEU A 64 11.72 -5.49 -14.16
N ALA A 65 11.33 -4.65 -15.10
CA ALA A 65 11.75 -4.76 -16.49
C ALA A 65 13.24 -4.39 -16.66
N ASP A 66 13.69 -3.34 -16.00
CA ASP A 66 15.09 -2.89 -16.06
C ASP A 66 16.08 -3.95 -15.54
N ILE A 67 15.68 -4.76 -14.58
CA ILE A 67 16.49 -5.90 -14.06
C ILE A 67 16.21 -7.23 -14.77
N GLU A 68 15.48 -7.21 -15.88
CA GLU A 68 15.12 -8.40 -16.67
C GLU A 68 14.32 -9.47 -15.92
N PHE A 69 13.68 -9.11 -14.80
CA PHE A 69 12.78 -10.00 -14.07
C PHE A 69 11.38 -10.05 -14.68
N LEU A 70 10.92 -8.95 -15.24
CA LEU A 70 9.66 -8.84 -15.97
C LEU A 70 9.97 -8.65 -17.45
N ASP A 71 9.49 -9.56 -18.29
CA ASP A 71 9.52 -9.41 -19.74
C ASP A 71 8.34 -8.52 -20.18
N PRO A 72 8.58 -7.31 -20.69
CA PRO A 72 7.52 -6.41 -21.14
C PRO A 72 6.70 -6.96 -22.31
N GLU A 73 7.32 -7.78 -23.17
CA GLU A 73 6.65 -8.38 -24.33
C GLU A 73 5.76 -9.57 -23.93
N ASN A 74 6.11 -10.22 -22.81
CA ASN A 74 5.33 -11.34 -22.30
C ASN A 74 5.24 -11.31 -20.76
N PRO A 75 4.51 -10.33 -20.18
CA PRO A 75 4.51 -10.10 -18.73
C PRO A 75 3.76 -11.20 -17.94
N ARG A 76 3.01 -12.07 -18.64
CA ARG A 76 2.18 -13.12 -18.04
C ARG A 76 1.26 -12.56 -16.95
N LEU A 77 1.13 -13.28 -15.81
CA LEU A 77 0.30 -12.87 -14.68
C LEU A 77 1.08 -12.09 -13.59
N LEU A 78 2.37 -11.80 -13.81
CA LEU A 78 3.21 -11.19 -12.77
C LEU A 78 2.72 -9.80 -12.35
N PRO A 79 2.43 -8.86 -13.26
CA PRO A 79 1.91 -7.54 -12.88
C PRO A 79 0.58 -7.64 -12.12
N LEU A 80 -0.31 -8.51 -12.56
CA LEU A 80 -1.61 -8.72 -11.90
C LEU A 80 -1.45 -9.28 -10.49
N ARG A 81 -0.53 -10.22 -10.29
CA ARG A 81 -0.23 -10.80 -8.97
C ARG A 81 0.39 -9.78 -8.03
N LEU A 82 1.28 -8.94 -8.53
CA LEU A 82 1.90 -7.87 -7.75
C LEU A 82 0.87 -6.80 -7.35
N ARG A 83 0.00 -6.37 -8.26
CA ARG A 83 -1.11 -5.47 -7.95
C ARG A 83 -2.04 -6.06 -6.89
N ARG A 84 -2.35 -7.35 -7.00
CA ARG A 84 -3.16 -8.05 -5.99
C ARG A 84 -2.45 -8.16 -4.64
N LEU A 85 -1.14 -8.38 -4.62
CA LEU A 85 -0.34 -8.44 -3.40
C LEU A 85 -0.37 -7.09 -2.69
N PHE A 86 0.04 -6.02 -3.36
CA PHE A 86 0.09 -4.67 -2.81
C PHE A 86 -1.30 -4.06 -2.56
N GLY A 87 -2.34 -4.51 -3.27
CA GLY A 87 -3.72 -4.10 -3.00
C GLY A 87 -4.30 -4.67 -1.70
N ARG A 88 -3.70 -5.74 -1.15
CA ARG A 88 -4.08 -6.29 0.17
C ARG A 88 -3.32 -5.65 1.32
N ILE A 89 -2.17 -5.07 1.03
CA ILE A 89 -1.33 -4.39 2.00
C ILE A 89 -1.73 -2.91 1.97
N GLN A 90 -2.12 -2.38 3.11
CA GLN A 90 -2.39 -0.96 3.25
C GLN A 90 -1.08 -0.25 3.58
N LEU A 91 -0.36 0.19 2.54
CA LEU A 91 0.88 0.93 2.72
C LEU A 91 0.62 2.29 3.35
N ASP A 92 1.44 2.66 4.32
CA ASP A 92 1.52 4.03 4.78
C ASP A 92 2.45 4.88 3.88
N ARG A 93 2.48 6.18 4.13
CA ARG A 93 3.30 7.11 3.35
C ARG A 93 4.80 6.80 3.44
N MET A 94 5.29 6.41 4.61
CA MET A 94 6.71 6.10 4.82
C MET A 94 7.12 4.83 4.09
N GLU A 95 6.32 3.77 4.21
CA GLU A 95 6.53 2.51 3.50
C GLU A 95 6.51 2.67 1.98
N TYR A 96 5.56 3.49 1.47
CA TYR A 96 5.49 3.84 0.07
C TYR A 96 6.77 4.52 -0.43
N HIS A 97 7.29 5.52 0.30
CA HIS A 97 8.53 6.21 -0.07
C HIS A 97 9.75 5.30 0.06
N LEU A 98 9.78 4.43 1.08
CA LEU A 98 10.83 3.44 1.27
C LEU A 98 10.91 2.50 0.07
N LEU A 99 9.80 1.90 -0.33
CA LEU A 99 9.74 0.99 -1.48
C LEU A 99 10.14 1.70 -2.78
N ARG A 100 9.65 2.90 -3.03
CA ARG A 100 10.04 3.69 -4.20
C ARG A 100 11.53 4.06 -4.20
N GLY A 101 12.09 4.31 -3.03
CA GLY A 101 13.53 4.51 -2.85
C GLY A 101 14.34 3.27 -3.22
N ILE A 102 13.87 2.09 -2.80
CA ILE A 102 14.48 0.80 -3.18
C ILE A 102 14.44 0.62 -4.71
N PHE A 103 13.28 0.84 -5.35
CA PHE A 103 13.15 0.71 -6.81
C PHE A 103 14.12 1.63 -7.55
N THR A 104 14.19 2.90 -7.15
CA THR A 104 15.13 3.87 -7.72
C THR A 104 16.57 3.43 -7.54
N ARG A 105 16.92 2.88 -6.38
CA ARG A 105 18.28 2.40 -6.10
C ARG A 105 18.65 1.19 -6.95
N VAL A 106 17.74 0.24 -7.09
CA VAL A 106 17.94 -0.94 -7.94
C VAL A 106 18.16 -0.53 -9.39
N GLN A 107 17.36 0.40 -9.92
CA GLN A 107 17.51 0.95 -11.26
C GLN A 107 18.85 1.67 -11.43
N ALA A 108 19.28 2.45 -10.47
CA ALA A 108 20.58 3.15 -10.51
C ALA A 108 21.77 2.17 -10.50
N LEU A 109 21.66 1.06 -9.77
CA LEU A 109 22.68 0.00 -9.78
C LEU A 109 22.74 -0.70 -11.14
N ASN A 110 21.59 -1.04 -11.71
CA ASN A 110 21.50 -1.69 -13.01
C ASN A 110 22.05 -0.81 -14.13
N ASN A 111 21.76 0.49 -14.09
CA ASN A 111 22.24 1.46 -15.08
C ASN A 111 23.70 1.93 -14.83
N GLY A 112 24.37 1.41 -13.81
CA GLY A 112 25.75 1.79 -13.47
C GLY A 112 25.91 3.26 -13.00
N THR A 113 24.81 3.94 -12.74
CA THR A 113 24.83 5.37 -12.35
C THR A 113 25.03 5.59 -10.85
N TRP A 114 24.98 4.52 -10.08
CA TRP A 114 25.13 4.63 -8.64
C TRP A 114 26.60 4.75 -8.23
N LYS A 115 26.96 5.91 -7.70
CA LYS A 115 28.26 6.11 -7.03
C LYS A 115 28.06 5.83 -5.54
N LYS A 116 28.76 4.81 -5.01
CA LYS A 116 28.84 4.58 -3.58
C LYS A 116 29.36 5.85 -2.93
N SER A 117 28.56 6.47 -2.05
CA SER A 117 29.04 7.54 -1.20
C SER A 117 30.23 6.98 -0.42
N LYS A 118 31.43 7.48 -0.69
CA LYS A 118 32.59 7.16 0.13
C LYS A 118 32.22 7.61 1.54
N SER A 119 32.12 6.67 2.48
CA SER A 119 32.19 6.98 3.90
C SER A 119 33.45 7.82 4.07
N LYS A 120 33.31 9.00 4.66
CA LYS A 120 34.45 9.79 5.12
C LYS A 120 35.18 8.91 6.13
N GLU A 121 36.23 8.28 5.67
CA GLU A 121 37.23 7.68 6.50
C GLU A 121 37.88 8.86 7.22
N ASN A 122 37.65 8.97 8.54
CA ASN A 122 38.32 9.90 9.39
C ASN A 122 39.81 9.56 9.32
N GLN A 123 40.57 10.34 8.54
CA GLN A 123 41.99 10.50 8.78
C GLN A 123 42.15 11.30 10.07
N THR A 124 42.27 10.57 11.14
CA THR A 124 42.93 11.06 12.35
C THR A 124 44.39 10.65 12.21
N ASP A 125 45.15 11.45 11.54
CA ASP A 125 46.59 11.44 11.72
C ASP A 125 46.91 12.53 12.74
N ALA A 126 47.31 12.06 13.88
CA ALA A 126 48.03 12.82 14.87
C ALA A 126 49.48 13.08 14.45
#